data_409f6ccf08b6e0bb4954e1cd4a5af4a8
#
_entry.id   409f6ccf08b6e0bb4954e1cd4a5af4a8
#
_cell.length_a   1.000
_cell.length_b   1.000
_cell.length_c   1.000
_cell.angle_alpha   90.00
_cell.angle_beta   90.00
_cell.angle_gamma   90.00
#
_symmetry.space_group_name_H-M   'P 1'
#
loop_
_entity.id
_entity.type
_entity.pdbx_description
1 polymer ?
#
loop_
_entity_poly.entity_id
_entity_poly.type
_entity_poly.pdbx_seq_one_letter_code
_entity_poly.pdbx_strand_id
1 'polypeptide(L)'
;MRHLQDLFERLLAREARSGGWWRRLRRERPQPERGLYMWGGVGRGKTYLMDTFFDCLPAEGKLRVHFHRFMQRVHAELKQLAGEKNPLQRVADRLAAEAKVVCFDEFFVTDIADAMILGGLMEALFARGVTLVATSNIEPARLYENGLQRQRFLPAIALIEQHTLVLNVDAGVDYRLRTLEKAELYHYPLDAEADVSLRESFERLAPHAATEGESLQINGRAIRTRCLADDVVWFDFAELCGGPRSQNDYIELAREFHAVVLSGVPALGAGNDDAARRFINLVDEFYDRNVKLVMAADRQLMDLYDGHRLRFEFQRTVSRLQEMQSHDYLAREHRP
;
A
#
# COMPACT_ATOMS: atom_id res chain seq x y z
N MET A 1 -8.70 -6.02 -18.93
CA MET A 1 -10.03 -6.66 -18.78
C MET A 1 -10.07 -8.09 -19.29
N ARG A 2 -9.80 -8.41 -20.57
CA ARG A 2 -9.88 -9.80 -21.08
C ARG A 2 -9.13 -10.83 -20.23
N HIS A 3 -7.87 -10.60 -19.88
CA HIS A 3 -7.07 -11.55 -19.10
C HIS A 3 -7.60 -11.76 -17.66
N LEU A 4 -8.20 -10.73 -17.04
CA LEU A 4 -8.86 -10.87 -15.74
C LEU A 4 -10.12 -11.72 -15.85
N GLN A 5 -10.91 -11.50 -16.88
CA GLN A 5 -12.10 -12.30 -17.17
C GLN A 5 -11.73 -13.77 -17.45
N ASP A 6 -10.73 -14.02 -18.28
CA ASP A 6 -10.25 -15.38 -18.57
C ASP A 6 -9.77 -16.10 -17.30
N LEU A 7 -9.08 -15.39 -16.41
CA LEU A 7 -8.66 -15.95 -15.11
C LEU A 7 -9.86 -16.24 -14.22
N PHE A 8 -10.81 -15.31 -14.13
CA PHE A 8 -12.04 -15.48 -13.36
C PHE A 8 -12.82 -16.73 -13.80
N GLU A 9 -13.04 -16.91 -15.11
CA GLU A 9 -13.73 -18.09 -15.67
C GLU A 9 -13.01 -19.39 -15.34
N ARG A 10 -11.67 -19.42 -15.41
CA ARG A 10 -10.83 -20.59 -15.05
C ARG A 10 -10.95 -20.93 -13.55
N LEU A 11 -10.96 -19.92 -12.69
CA LEU A 11 -11.12 -20.10 -11.25
C LEU A 11 -12.49 -20.68 -10.91
N LEU A 12 -13.57 -20.14 -11.47
CA LEU A 12 -14.91 -20.68 -11.29
C LEU A 12 -15.05 -22.11 -11.82
N ALA A 13 -14.51 -22.39 -13.00
CA ALA A 13 -14.52 -23.74 -13.57
C ALA A 13 -13.73 -24.74 -12.72
N ARG A 14 -12.66 -24.30 -12.06
CA ARG A 14 -11.88 -25.09 -11.13
C ARG A 14 -12.67 -25.39 -9.85
N GLU A 15 -13.36 -24.40 -9.30
CA GLU A 15 -14.19 -24.56 -8.11
C GLU A 15 -15.34 -25.53 -8.36
N ALA A 16 -16.06 -25.38 -9.47
CA ALA A 16 -17.12 -26.30 -9.88
C ALA A 16 -16.61 -27.76 -10.02
N ARG A 17 -15.38 -27.95 -10.50
CA ARG A 17 -14.73 -29.27 -10.62
C ARG A 17 -14.24 -29.83 -9.28
N SER A 18 -14.00 -28.97 -8.26
CA SER A 18 -13.46 -29.40 -6.96
C SER A 18 -14.48 -30.07 -6.05
N GLY A 19 -15.78 -29.93 -6.29
CA GLY A 19 -16.88 -30.52 -5.49
C GLY A 19 -17.12 -32.03 -5.68
N GLY A 20 -16.41 -32.72 -6.55
CA GLY A 20 -16.60 -34.14 -6.82
C GLY A 20 -15.84 -35.07 -5.87
N TRP A 21 -16.54 -36.03 -5.22
CA TRP A 21 -15.97 -37.05 -4.31
C TRP A 21 -14.83 -37.89 -4.93
N TRP A 22 -14.79 -38.01 -6.26
CA TRP A 22 -13.76 -38.73 -7.03
C TRP A 22 -12.36 -38.14 -6.89
N ARG A 23 -12.21 -36.84 -6.58
CA ARG A 23 -10.92 -36.17 -6.41
C ARG A 23 -10.26 -36.54 -5.07
N ARG A 24 -11.04 -36.89 -4.03
CA ARG A 24 -10.51 -37.45 -2.77
C ARG A 24 -9.80 -38.79 -2.95
N LEU A 25 -10.16 -39.53 -3.99
CA LEU A 25 -9.54 -40.84 -4.34
C LEU A 25 -8.29 -40.71 -5.18
N ARG A 26 -8.17 -39.65 -5.98
CA ARG A 26 -7.03 -39.43 -6.89
C ARG A 26 -6.00 -38.52 -6.25
N ARG A 27 -5.39 -38.60 -5.23
CA ARG A 27 -4.23 -37.86 -4.67
C ARG A 27 -3.52 -36.85 -5.63
N GLU A 28 -4.25 -36.21 -6.55
CA GLU A 28 -3.69 -35.20 -7.43
C GLU A 28 -3.34 -33.94 -6.61
N ARG A 29 -2.08 -33.53 -6.71
CA ARG A 29 -1.63 -32.29 -6.07
C ARG A 29 -2.42 -31.12 -6.67
N PRO A 30 -3.00 -30.25 -5.85
CA PRO A 30 -3.70 -29.07 -6.36
C PRO A 30 -2.70 -28.21 -7.15
N GLN A 31 -2.99 -27.94 -8.42
CA GLN A 31 -2.18 -27.02 -9.20
C GLN A 31 -2.85 -25.62 -9.17
N PRO A 32 -2.08 -24.53 -9.03
CA PRO A 32 -2.62 -23.19 -9.15
C PRO A 32 -3.07 -22.93 -10.59
N GLU A 33 -4.07 -22.05 -10.76
CA GLU A 33 -4.30 -21.42 -12.04
C GLU A 33 -3.14 -20.45 -12.32
N ARG A 34 -2.80 -20.26 -13.58
CA ARG A 34 -1.84 -19.22 -13.95
C ARG A 34 -2.48 -17.87 -13.70
N GLY A 35 -2.00 -17.15 -12.67
CA GLY A 35 -2.52 -15.88 -12.23
C GLY A 35 -2.07 -14.70 -13.09
N LEU A 36 -2.08 -13.50 -12.52
CA LEU A 36 -1.70 -12.26 -13.20
C LEU A 36 -0.71 -11.46 -12.36
N TYR A 37 0.29 -10.89 -13.02
CA TYR A 37 1.16 -9.88 -12.44
C TYR A 37 1.03 -8.61 -13.30
N MET A 38 0.30 -7.63 -12.77
CA MET A 38 0.01 -6.37 -13.46
C MET A 38 0.99 -5.29 -12.99
N TRP A 39 1.83 -4.81 -13.89
CA TRP A 39 2.82 -3.80 -13.54
C TRP A 39 2.73 -2.57 -14.45
N GLY A 40 3.29 -1.44 -14.00
CA GLY A 40 3.29 -0.18 -14.71
C GLY A 40 3.28 1.01 -13.76
N GLY A 41 3.40 2.23 -14.27
CA GLY A 41 3.43 3.45 -13.48
C GLY A 41 2.21 3.64 -12.56
N VAL A 42 2.33 4.56 -11.61
CA VAL A 42 1.24 4.96 -10.70
C VAL A 42 0.09 5.58 -11.49
N GLY A 43 -1.15 5.50 -10.97
CA GLY A 43 -2.31 6.14 -11.62
C GLY A 43 -2.81 5.46 -12.90
N ARG A 44 -2.33 4.25 -13.22
CA ARG A 44 -2.69 3.51 -14.45
C ARG A 44 -3.92 2.61 -14.31
N GLY A 45 -4.59 2.66 -13.18
CA GLY A 45 -5.81 1.88 -12.93
C GLY A 45 -5.56 0.43 -12.51
N LYS A 46 -4.33 0.06 -12.07
CA LYS A 46 -4.03 -1.29 -11.57
C LYS A 46 -4.90 -1.67 -10.37
N THR A 47 -5.03 -0.76 -9.41
CA THR A 47 -5.88 -0.94 -8.22
C THR A 47 -7.34 -1.14 -8.63
N TYR A 48 -7.88 -0.30 -9.52
CA TYR A 48 -9.23 -0.47 -10.06
C TYR A 48 -9.47 -1.83 -10.72
N LEU A 49 -8.50 -2.32 -11.49
CA LEU A 49 -8.57 -3.64 -12.10
C LEU A 49 -8.55 -4.75 -11.05
N MET A 50 -7.74 -4.59 -9.99
CA MET A 50 -7.68 -5.50 -8.87
C MET A 50 -8.99 -5.51 -8.07
N ASP A 51 -9.56 -4.33 -7.76
CA ASP A 51 -10.83 -4.16 -7.06
C ASP A 51 -11.95 -4.91 -7.81
N THR A 52 -12.13 -4.55 -9.10
CA THR A 52 -13.14 -5.17 -9.93
C THR A 52 -13.00 -6.69 -9.98
N PHE A 53 -11.78 -7.20 -10.11
CA PHE A 53 -11.51 -8.63 -10.14
C PHE A 53 -11.83 -9.28 -8.78
N PHE A 54 -11.33 -8.71 -7.69
CA PHE A 54 -11.51 -9.26 -6.36
C PHE A 54 -12.97 -9.29 -5.94
N ASP A 55 -13.73 -8.22 -6.21
CA ASP A 55 -15.15 -8.14 -5.88
C ASP A 55 -15.99 -9.16 -6.63
N CYS A 56 -15.63 -9.45 -7.88
CA CYS A 56 -16.31 -10.48 -8.67
C CYS A 56 -16.05 -11.91 -8.18
N LEU A 57 -14.94 -12.17 -7.46
CA LEU A 57 -14.65 -13.51 -6.95
C LEU A 57 -15.64 -13.92 -5.84
N PRO A 58 -15.94 -15.24 -5.69
CA PRO A 58 -16.70 -15.75 -4.54
C PRO A 58 -16.15 -15.23 -3.21
N ALA A 59 -17.03 -15.03 -2.23
CA ALA A 59 -16.66 -14.45 -0.93
C ALA A 59 -15.67 -15.32 -0.16
N GLU A 60 -15.72 -16.63 -0.34
CA GLU A 60 -14.85 -17.58 0.37
C GLU A 60 -13.56 -17.89 -0.42
N GLY A 61 -12.46 -18.08 0.30
CA GLY A 61 -11.21 -18.55 -0.28
C GLY A 61 -10.44 -17.51 -1.09
N LYS A 62 -10.68 -16.23 -0.88
CA LYS A 62 -9.91 -15.13 -1.44
C LYS A 62 -9.29 -14.26 -0.35
N LEU A 63 -8.07 -13.80 -0.55
CA LEU A 63 -7.35 -12.88 0.34
C LEU A 63 -6.82 -11.73 -0.50
N ARG A 64 -7.07 -10.49 -0.07
CA ARG A 64 -6.43 -9.30 -0.60
C ARG A 64 -5.70 -8.56 0.51
N VAL A 65 -4.48 -8.16 0.26
CA VAL A 65 -3.63 -7.52 1.24
C VAL A 65 -2.47 -6.79 0.55
N HIS A 66 -2.04 -5.67 1.11
CA HIS A 66 -0.79 -5.05 0.70
C HIS A 66 0.39 -5.98 0.99
N PHE A 67 1.31 -6.07 0.04
CA PHE A 67 2.41 -7.04 0.13
C PHE A 67 3.24 -6.90 1.41
N HIS A 68 3.56 -5.69 1.84
CA HIS A 68 4.34 -5.50 3.07
C HIS A 68 3.60 -5.97 4.34
N ARG A 69 2.28 -5.74 4.45
CA ARG A 69 1.45 -6.26 5.56
C ARG A 69 1.39 -7.79 5.57
N PHE A 70 1.33 -8.38 4.38
CA PHE A 70 1.42 -9.82 4.24
C PHE A 70 2.76 -10.34 4.77
N MET A 71 3.89 -9.71 4.42
CA MET A 71 5.21 -10.11 4.91
C MET A 71 5.34 -9.91 6.41
N GLN A 72 4.83 -8.82 6.99
CA GLN A 72 4.75 -8.63 8.45
C GLN A 72 4.00 -9.78 9.13
N ARG A 73 2.85 -10.20 8.59
CA ARG A 73 2.10 -11.35 9.08
C ARG A 73 2.93 -12.64 9.01
N VAL A 74 3.58 -12.89 7.88
CA VAL A 74 4.45 -14.07 7.69
C VAL A 74 5.58 -14.09 8.71
N HIS A 75 6.27 -12.98 8.95
CA HIS A 75 7.31 -12.87 9.99
C HIS A 75 6.76 -13.12 11.39
N ALA A 76 5.59 -12.58 11.73
CA ALA A 76 4.95 -12.81 13.02
C ALA A 76 4.60 -14.30 13.23
N GLU A 77 4.05 -14.96 12.20
CA GLU A 77 3.75 -16.41 12.26
C GLU A 77 5.02 -17.25 12.35
N LEU A 78 6.07 -16.93 11.60
CA LEU A 78 7.37 -17.61 11.70
C LEU A 78 7.98 -17.48 13.10
N LYS A 79 7.87 -16.30 13.72
CA LYS A 79 8.32 -16.07 15.09
C LYS A 79 7.56 -16.94 16.11
N GLN A 80 6.25 -17.11 15.93
CA GLN A 80 5.43 -18.00 16.78
C GLN A 80 5.79 -19.48 16.61
N LEU A 81 6.25 -19.87 15.41
CA LEU A 81 6.66 -21.24 15.08
C LEU A 81 8.16 -21.47 15.27
N ALA A 82 8.85 -20.58 16.00
CA ALA A 82 10.28 -20.72 16.29
C ALA A 82 10.54 -22.03 17.06
N GLY A 83 11.49 -22.84 16.54
CA GLY A 83 11.80 -24.15 17.09
C GLY A 83 10.97 -25.32 16.54
N GLU A 84 9.93 -25.04 15.74
CA GLU A 84 9.20 -26.09 15.05
C GLU A 84 9.91 -26.57 13.77
N LYS A 85 9.58 -27.79 13.35
CA LYS A 85 10.13 -28.37 12.11
C LYS A 85 9.41 -27.77 10.90
N ASN A 86 10.17 -27.21 9.94
CA ASN A 86 9.67 -26.59 8.70
C ASN A 86 8.63 -25.49 8.92
N PRO A 87 8.93 -24.42 9.69
CA PRO A 87 7.96 -23.40 10.05
C PRO A 87 7.34 -22.71 8.83
N LEU A 88 8.12 -22.45 7.77
CA LEU A 88 7.64 -21.81 6.54
C LEU A 88 6.56 -22.66 5.82
N GLN A 89 6.70 -23.98 5.82
CA GLN A 89 5.69 -24.86 5.24
C GLN A 89 4.37 -24.81 6.03
N ARG A 90 4.46 -24.66 7.37
CA ARG A 90 3.26 -24.51 8.21
C ARG A 90 2.56 -23.19 8.01
N VAL A 91 3.31 -22.09 7.83
CA VAL A 91 2.74 -20.80 7.44
C VAL A 91 2.01 -20.93 6.10
N ALA A 92 2.64 -21.57 5.11
CA ALA A 92 2.02 -21.82 3.82
C ALA A 92 0.76 -22.72 3.90
N ASP A 93 0.74 -23.70 4.80
CA ASP A 93 -0.46 -24.53 5.05
C ASP A 93 -1.64 -23.69 5.55
N ARG A 94 -1.39 -22.79 6.53
CA ARG A 94 -2.41 -21.89 7.08
C ARG A 94 -2.95 -20.94 6.02
N LEU A 95 -2.06 -20.27 5.29
CA LEU A 95 -2.43 -19.35 4.22
C LEU A 95 -3.22 -20.06 3.10
N ALA A 96 -2.81 -21.23 2.68
CA ALA A 96 -3.52 -22.00 1.65
C ALA A 96 -4.86 -22.58 2.12
N ALA A 97 -5.05 -22.76 3.43
CA ALA A 97 -6.34 -23.10 4.01
C ALA A 97 -7.30 -21.90 4.02
N GLU A 98 -6.78 -20.69 4.24
CA GLU A 98 -7.53 -19.43 4.25
C GLU A 98 -7.91 -18.98 2.84
N ALA A 99 -6.97 -19.03 1.88
CA ALA A 99 -7.21 -18.51 0.54
C ALA A 99 -6.69 -19.42 -0.57
N LYS A 100 -7.47 -19.55 -1.64
CA LYS A 100 -7.10 -20.19 -2.91
C LYS A 100 -6.64 -19.17 -3.95
N VAL A 101 -7.04 -17.92 -3.79
CA VAL A 101 -6.60 -16.79 -4.57
C VAL A 101 -6.04 -15.73 -3.63
N VAL A 102 -4.79 -15.34 -3.84
CA VAL A 102 -4.14 -14.27 -3.08
C VAL A 102 -3.89 -13.11 -4.02
N CYS A 103 -4.44 -11.95 -3.66
CA CYS A 103 -4.28 -10.69 -4.37
C CYS A 103 -3.34 -9.79 -3.55
N PHE A 104 -2.20 -9.44 -4.15
CA PHE A 104 -1.27 -8.50 -3.55
C PHE A 104 -1.38 -7.14 -4.20
N ASP A 105 -1.65 -6.13 -3.39
CA ASP A 105 -1.46 -4.75 -3.80
C ASP A 105 -0.01 -4.34 -3.53
N GLU A 106 0.54 -3.53 -4.45
CA GLU A 106 1.88 -2.96 -4.35
C GLU A 106 2.98 -3.99 -4.05
N PHE A 107 3.05 -5.02 -4.90
CA PHE A 107 4.08 -6.05 -4.76
C PHE A 107 5.47 -5.47 -5.04
N PHE A 108 6.25 -5.30 -3.99
CA PHE A 108 7.64 -4.85 -4.09
C PHE A 108 8.48 -5.45 -2.97
N VAL A 109 9.78 -5.60 -3.17
CA VAL A 109 10.69 -6.19 -2.20
C VAL A 109 11.90 -5.28 -2.02
N THR A 110 12.09 -4.79 -0.80
CA THR A 110 13.23 -3.94 -0.42
C THR A 110 14.04 -4.53 0.72
N ASP A 111 13.42 -5.32 1.57
CA ASP A 111 14.04 -5.92 2.75
C ASP A 111 14.67 -7.26 2.43
N ILE A 112 15.88 -7.50 2.99
CA ILE A 112 16.61 -8.75 2.77
C ILE A 112 15.91 -9.95 3.44
N ALA A 113 15.26 -9.77 4.59
CA ALA A 113 14.58 -10.86 5.27
C ALA A 113 13.39 -11.35 4.45
N ASP A 114 12.62 -10.42 3.84
CA ASP A 114 11.56 -10.73 2.92
C ASP A 114 12.08 -11.48 1.68
N ALA A 115 13.14 -10.95 1.07
CA ALA A 115 13.74 -11.55 -0.11
C ALA A 115 14.19 -13.01 0.13
N MET A 116 14.73 -13.29 1.32
CA MET A 116 15.27 -14.62 1.65
C MET A 116 14.18 -15.68 1.88
N ILE A 117 13.02 -15.30 2.38
CA ILE A 117 11.92 -16.25 2.67
C ILE A 117 10.92 -16.35 1.52
N LEU A 118 10.80 -15.31 0.70
CA LEU A 118 9.75 -15.21 -0.31
C LEU A 118 9.81 -16.34 -1.35
N GLY A 119 11.00 -16.74 -1.79
CA GLY A 119 11.16 -17.84 -2.74
C GLY A 119 10.56 -19.15 -2.23
N GLY A 120 10.93 -19.56 -1.02
CA GLY A 120 10.40 -20.77 -0.39
C GLY A 120 8.91 -20.68 -0.06
N LEU A 121 8.43 -19.48 0.32
CA LEU A 121 7.02 -19.24 0.58
C LEU A 121 6.17 -19.35 -0.70
N MET A 122 6.60 -18.72 -1.81
CA MET A 122 5.91 -18.80 -3.10
C MET A 122 5.87 -20.24 -3.62
N GLU A 123 6.99 -20.97 -3.57
CA GLU A 123 7.03 -22.39 -3.93
C GLU A 123 6.01 -23.20 -3.13
N ALA A 124 5.97 -22.98 -1.81
CA ALA A 124 5.07 -23.69 -0.91
C ALA A 124 3.59 -23.36 -1.18
N LEU A 125 3.25 -22.09 -1.48
CA LEU A 125 1.89 -21.65 -1.81
C LEU A 125 1.43 -22.22 -3.17
N PHE A 126 2.28 -22.14 -4.20
CA PHE A 126 1.96 -22.70 -5.52
C PHE A 126 1.81 -24.23 -5.47
N ALA A 127 2.66 -24.93 -4.71
CA ALA A 127 2.53 -26.38 -4.50
C ALA A 127 1.20 -26.77 -3.82
N ARG A 128 0.55 -25.83 -3.10
CA ARG A 128 -0.78 -25.98 -2.48
C ARG A 128 -1.93 -25.49 -3.35
N GLY A 129 -1.61 -25.07 -4.57
CA GLY A 129 -2.58 -24.64 -5.55
C GLY A 129 -3.14 -23.23 -5.32
N VAL A 130 -2.42 -22.37 -4.60
CA VAL A 130 -2.78 -20.96 -4.44
C VAL A 130 -2.45 -20.21 -5.72
N THR A 131 -3.42 -19.47 -6.23
CA THR A 131 -3.28 -18.62 -7.43
C THR A 131 -2.89 -17.20 -6.98
N LEU A 132 -1.88 -16.63 -7.62
CA LEU A 132 -1.38 -15.29 -7.34
C LEU A 132 -1.93 -14.27 -8.34
N VAL A 133 -2.47 -13.17 -7.84
CA VAL A 133 -2.72 -11.96 -8.61
C VAL A 133 -1.99 -10.80 -7.92
N ALA A 134 -1.18 -10.06 -8.64
CA ALA A 134 -0.40 -8.98 -8.02
C ALA A 134 -0.44 -7.71 -8.85
N THR A 135 -0.47 -6.56 -8.18
CA THR A 135 -0.16 -5.26 -8.78
C THR A 135 1.21 -4.80 -8.32
N SER A 136 1.95 -4.13 -9.20
CA SER A 136 3.29 -3.59 -8.90
C SER A 136 3.60 -2.38 -9.77
N ASN A 137 4.52 -1.55 -9.33
CA ASN A 137 5.13 -0.52 -10.18
C ASN A 137 6.37 -1.03 -10.93
N ILE A 138 6.83 -2.24 -10.57
CA ILE A 138 8.10 -2.81 -11.05
C ILE A 138 7.80 -4.12 -11.78
N GLU A 139 8.43 -4.34 -12.93
CA GLU A 139 8.37 -5.63 -13.60
C GLU A 139 9.08 -6.73 -12.79
N PRO A 140 8.65 -7.99 -12.87
CA PRO A 140 9.23 -9.07 -12.06
C PRO A 140 10.75 -9.17 -12.18
N ALA A 141 11.31 -9.02 -13.38
CA ALA A 141 12.76 -9.11 -13.63
C ALA A 141 13.57 -8.05 -12.87
N ARG A 142 12.95 -6.91 -12.50
CA ARG A 142 13.60 -5.81 -11.78
C ARG A 142 13.30 -5.79 -10.27
N LEU A 143 12.48 -6.70 -9.79
CA LEU A 143 12.23 -6.82 -8.35
C LEU A 143 13.55 -7.03 -7.60
N TYR A 144 13.72 -6.28 -6.51
CA TYR A 144 14.92 -6.35 -5.66
C TYR A 144 16.24 -6.14 -6.44
N GLU A 145 16.24 -5.26 -7.48
CA GLU A 145 17.34 -5.12 -8.47
C GLU A 145 18.69 -4.78 -7.80
N ASN A 146 18.69 -3.89 -6.80
CA ASN A 146 19.90 -3.48 -6.08
C ASN A 146 20.01 -4.12 -4.69
N GLY A 147 19.24 -5.18 -4.43
CA GLY A 147 19.19 -5.80 -3.12
C GLY A 147 20.39 -6.68 -2.81
N LEU A 148 20.76 -6.71 -1.52
CA LEU A 148 21.83 -7.55 -1.03
C LEU A 148 21.51 -9.04 -1.23
N GLN A 149 22.47 -9.82 -1.77
CA GLN A 149 22.29 -11.24 -2.09
C GLN A 149 21.15 -11.52 -3.10
N ARG A 150 20.91 -10.62 -4.04
CA ARG A 150 19.83 -10.74 -5.05
C ARG A 150 19.79 -12.10 -5.75
N GLN A 151 20.91 -12.77 -5.94
CA GLN A 151 20.95 -14.11 -6.55
C GLN A 151 20.06 -15.14 -5.83
N ARG A 152 19.88 -15.01 -4.50
CA ARG A 152 18.99 -15.86 -3.73
C ARG A 152 17.52 -15.54 -3.92
N PHE A 153 17.21 -14.36 -4.43
CA PHE A 153 15.85 -13.92 -4.76
C PHE A 153 15.42 -14.29 -6.19
N LEU A 154 16.35 -14.54 -7.10
CA LEU A 154 16.04 -14.92 -8.49
C LEU A 154 15.09 -16.12 -8.61
N PRO A 155 15.15 -17.17 -7.76
CA PRO A 155 14.16 -18.24 -7.78
C PRO A 155 12.72 -17.77 -7.52
N ALA A 156 12.53 -16.75 -6.66
CA ALA A 156 11.20 -16.16 -6.41
C ALA A 156 10.68 -15.47 -7.68
N ILE A 157 11.53 -14.71 -8.38
CA ILE A 157 11.18 -14.07 -9.65
C ILE A 157 10.77 -15.13 -10.68
N ALA A 158 11.55 -16.19 -10.84
CA ALA A 158 11.24 -17.27 -11.76
C ALA A 158 9.90 -17.95 -11.47
N LEU A 159 9.57 -18.15 -10.20
CA LEU A 159 8.27 -18.70 -9.77
C LEU A 159 7.12 -17.75 -10.09
N ILE A 160 7.29 -16.45 -9.88
CA ILE A 160 6.27 -15.44 -10.24
C ILE A 160 6.02 -15.48 -11.75
N GLU A 161 7.05 -15.43 -12.57
CA GLU A 161 6.95 -15.46 -14.03
C GLU A 161 6.34 -16.78 -14.55
N GLN A 162 6.67 -17.91 -13.92
CA GLN A 162 6.12 -19.22 -14.25
C GLN A 162 4.62 -19.31 -13.95
N HIS A 163 4.20 -18.80 -12.77
CA HIS A 163 2.85 -18.96 -12.25
C HIS A 163 1.92 -17.80 -12.55
N THR A 164 2.40 -16.72 -13.17
CA THR A 164 1.58 -15.58 -13.57
C THR A 164 1.77 -15.23 -15.05
N LEU A 165 0.79 -14.57 -15.63
CA LEU A 165 0.93 -13.84 -16.87
C LEU A 165 1.31 -12.40 -16.51
N VAL A 166 2.52 -12.00 -16.94
CA VAL A 166 3.05 -10.66 -16.68
C VAL A 166 2.45 -9.68 -17.70
N LEU A 167 1.78 -8.66 -17.22
CA LEU A 167 1.09 -7.66 -18.03
C LEU A 167 1.59 -6.25 -17.67
N ASN A 168 2.06 -5.53 -18.65
CA ASN A 168 2.27 -4.09 -18.50
C ASN A 168 0.92 -3.38 -18.66
N VAL A 169 0.49 -2.66 -17.62
CA VAL A 169 -0.75 -1.88 -17.60
C VAL A 169 -0.39 -0.40 -17.71
N ASP A 170 0.24 -0.03 -18.82
CA ASP A 170 0.57 1.37 -19.09
C ASP A 170 -0.34 1.92 -20.18
N ALA A 171 -1.38 2.65 -19.78
CA ALA A 171 -2.32 3.33 -20.68
C ALA A 171 -1.86 4.76 -21.06
N GLY A 172 -0.67 5.19 -20.62
CA GLY A 172 -0.12 6.51 -20.97
C GLY A 172 -0.75 7.70 -20.26
N VAL A 173 -1.83 7.53 -19.49
CA VAL A 173 -2.53 8.62 -18.79
C VAL A 173 -2.53 8.36 -17.29
N ASP A 174 -1.94 9.26 -16.51
CA ASP A 174 -2.03 9.26 -15.05
C ASP A 174 -3.26 10.07 -14.63
N TYR A 175 -4.33 9.37 -14.26
CA TYR A 175 -5.57 9.98 -13.81
C TYR A 175 -5.43 10.65 -12.43
N ARG A 176 -4.55 10.14 -11.55
CA ARG A 176 -4.32 10.70 -10.22
C ARG A 176 -3.54 12.01 -10.31
N LEU A 177 -2.52 12.05 -11.16
CA LEU A 177 -1.78 13.29 -11.42
C LEU A 177 -2.71 14.41 -11.87
N ARG A 178 -3.60 14.14 -12.84
CA ARG A 178 -4.59 15.12 -13.30
C ARG A 178 -5.54 15.60 -12.20
N THR A 179 -5.86 14.72 -11.26
CA THR A 179 -6.71 15.06 -10.12
C THR A 179 -5.98 15.99 -9.17
N LEU A 180 -4.73 15.68 -8.83
CA LEU A 180 -3.88 16.46 -7.93
C LEU A 180 -3.52 17.84 -8.53
N GLU A 181 -3.30 17.92 -9.84
CA GLU A 181 -3.05 19.19 -10.53
C GLU A 181 -4.23 20.17 -10.46
N LYS A 182 -5.44 19.66 -10.31
CA LYS A 182 -6.67 20.45 -10.19
C LYS A 182 -7.11 20.67 -8.74
N ALA A 183 -6.50 19.98 -7.78
CA ALA A 183 -6.83 20.10 -6.39
C ALA A 183 -6.08 21.28 -5.76
N GLU A 184 -6.71 21.95 -4.81
CA GLU A 184 -6.03 22.86 -3.91
C GLU A 184 -5.29 22.03 -2.86
N LEU A 185 -3.96 21.86 -3.03
CA LEU A 185 -3.15 20.98 -2.18
C LEU A 185 -2.88 21.58 -0.78
N TYR A 186 -3.02 22.88 -0.64
CA TYR A 186 -2.85 23.61 0.62
C TYR A 186 -3.96 24.63 0.78
N HIS A 187 -4.91 24.35 1.65
CA HIS A 187 -6.03 25.24 1.95
C HIS A 187 -5.79 26.03 3.24
N TYR A 188 -6.12 27.31 3.24
CA TYR A 188 -6.15 28.18 4.43
C TYR A 188 -7.14 29.35 4.23
N PRO A 189 -7.74 29.90 5.30
CA PRO A 189 -7.69 29.47 6.70
C PRO A 189 -8.50 28.19 6.94
N LEU A 190 -8.53 27.73 8.20
CA LEU A 190 -9.41 26.63 8.62
C LEU A 190 -10.85 27.15 8.75
N ASP A 191 -11.59 27.14 7.66
CA ASP A 191 -12.99 27.56 7.56
C ASP A 191 -13.90 26.40 7.15
N ALA A 192 -15.17 26.68 6.91
CA ALA A 192 -16.14 25.68 6.48
C ALA A 192 -15.84 25.12 5.07
N GLU A 193 -15.14 25.88 4.23
CA GLU A 193 -14.79 25.46 2.87
C GLU A 193 -13.58 24.52 2.89
N ALA A 194 -12.71 24.59 3.91
CA ALA A 194 -11.55 23.74 4.06
C ALA A 194 -11.93 22.25 4.08
N ASP A 195 -12.87 21.85 4.92
CA ASP A 195 -13.30 20.44 5.03
C ASP A 195 -14.00 19.96 3.75
N VAL A 196 -14.73 20.85 3.06
CA VAL A 196 -15.37 20.54 1.76
C VAL A 196 -14.30 20.28 0.70
N SER A 197 -13.31 21.18 0.57
CA SER A 197 -12.19 21.05 -0.37
C SER A 197 -11.39 19.77 -0.13
N LEU A 198 -11.07 19.45 1.14
CA LEU A 198 -10.37 18.23 1.48
C LEU A 198 -11.20 16.97 1.16
N ARG A 199 -12.51 16.98 1.41
CA ARG A 199 -13.42 15.87 1.08
C ARG A 199 -13.47 15.64 -0.44
N GLU A 200 -13.66 16.70 -1.22
CA GLU A 200 -13.64 16.59 -2.68
C GLU A 200 -12.30 16.03 -3.19
N SER A 201 -11.19 16.47 -2.61
CA SER A 201 -9.86 15.97 -2.97
C SER A 201 -9.71 14.49 -2.62
N PHE A 202 -10.17 14.08 -1.44
CA PHE A 202 -10.15 12.68 -1.01
C PHE A 202 -11.01 11.80 -1.94
N GLU A 203 -12.25 12.18 -2.22
CA GLU A 203 -13.17 11.43 -3.10
C GLU A 203 -12.65 11.31 -4.54
N ARG A 204 -11.95 12.32 -5.03
CA ARG A 204 -11.31 12.27 -6.35
C ARG A 204 -10.08 11.36 -6.39
N LEU A 205 -9.31 11.29 -5.28
CA LEU A 205 -8.14 10.42 -5.17
C LEU A 205 -8.53 8.97 -4.90
N ALA A 206 -9.63 8.76 -4.18
CA ALA A 206 -10.18 7.48 -3.79
C ALA A 206 -11.62 7.32 -4.31
N PRO A 207 -11.85 7.09 -5.61
CA PRO A 207 -13.19 7.04 -6.20
C PRO A 207 -13.99 5.78 -5.82
N HIS A 208 -13.41 4.88 -5.05
CA HIS A 208 -14.02 3.62 -4.61
C HIS A 208 -14.35 3.65 -3.11
N ALA A 209 -14.98 2.58 -2.62
CA ALA A 209 -15.51 2.50 -1.27
C ALA A 209 -14.48 2.92 -0.22
N ALA A 210 -14.74 4.04 0.44
CA ALA A 210 -13.99 4.50 1.60
C ALA A 210 -14.76 4.15 2.87
N THR A 211 -14.03 3.82 3.92
CA THR A 211 -14.59 3.61 5.26
C THR A 211 -14.36 4.85 6.12
N GLU A 212 -15.35 5.24 6.92
CA GLU A 212 -15.25 6.40 7.81
C GLU A 212 -14.97 5.97 9.24
N GLY A 213 -14.10 6.71 9.93
CA GLY A 213 -13.87 6.60 11.37
C GLY A 213 -13.14 5.32 11.82
N GLU A 214 -12.53 4.58 10.91
CA GLU A 214 -11.73 3.40 11.24
C GLU A 214 -10.42 3.78 11.94
N SER A 215 -9.83 2.82 12.65
CA SER A 215 -8.54 2.96 13.29
C SER A 215 -7.51 2.05 12.63
N LEU A 216 -6.43 2.65 12.13
CA LEU A 216 -5.27 1.93 11.64
C LEU A 216 -4.38 1.48 12.79
N GLN A 217 -3.79 0.30 12.69
CA GLN A 217 -2.78 -0.19 13.63
C GLN A 217 -1.39 0.03 13.04
N ILE A 218 -0.70 1.06 13.51
CA ILE A 218 0.65 1.41 13.07
C ILE A 218 1.61 1.17 14.23
N ASN A 219 2.59 0.27 14.04
CA ASN A 219 3.56 -0.10 15.08
C ASN A 219 2.92 -0.47 16.43
N GLY A 220 1.77 -1.17 16.41
CA GLY A 220 1.03 -1.58 17.61
C GLY A 220 0.24 -0.45 18.29
N ARG A 221 0.07 0.70 17.64
CA ARG A 221 -0.69 1.85 18.14
C ARG A 221 -1.84 2.18 17.20
N ALA A 222 -3.02 2.41 17.75
CA ALA A 222 -4.17 2.84 16.98
C ALA A 222 -4.03 4.31 16.55
N ILE A 223 -4.32 4.61 15.29
CA ILE A 223 -4.45 5.95 14.73
C ILE A 223 -5.82 6.04 14.10
N ARG A 224 -6.65 6.94 14.60
CA ARG A 224 -8.00 7.14 14.05
C ARG A 224 -7.92 7.88 12.72
N THR A 225 -8.66 7.39 11.72
CA THR A 225 -8.80 8.05 10.42
C THR A 225 -10.15 8.76 10.34
N ARG A 226 -10.26 9.83 9.57
CA ARG A 226 -11.55 10.37 9.13
C ARG A 226 -12.15 9.50 8.04
N CYS A 227 -11.34 9.21 7.02
CA CYS A 227 -11.69 8.31 5.93
C CYS A 227 -10.47 7.46 5.56
N LEU A 228 -10.73 6.23 5.17
CA LEU A 228 -9.72 5.28 4.71
C LEU A 228 -10.18 4.64 3.41
N ALA A 229 -9.33 4.69 2.40
CA ALA A 229 -9.43 3.91 1.18
C ALA A 229 -8.15 3.11 0.99
N ASP A 230 -8.05 2.24 -0.02
CA ASP A 230 -6.94 1.29 -0.17
C ASP A 230 -5.54 1.92 0.01
N ASP A 231 -5.25 3.00 -0.70
CA ASP A 231 -3.94 3.66 -0.72
C ASP A 231 -4.02 5.18 -0.46
N VAL A 232 -5.19 5.66 0.01
CA VAL A 232 -5.45 7.06 0.38
C VAL A 232 -6.05 7.10 1.77
N VAL A 233 -5.54 7.96 2.63
CA VAL A 233 -6.03 8.11 3.99
C VAL A 233 -6.21 9.56 4.38
N TRP A 234 -7.23 9.83 5.19
CA TRP A 234 -7.51 11.17 5.73
C TRP A 234 -7.41 11.15 7.26
N PHE A 235 -6.54 12.01 7.78
CA PHE A 235 -6.34 12.19 9.20
C PHE A 235 -6.64 13.62 9.67
N ASP A 236 -6.96 13.73 10.94
CA ASP A 236 -6.82 14.98 11.67
C ASP A 236 -5.38 15.16 12.14
N PHE A 237 -4.87 16.40 12.12
CA PHE A 237 -3.54 16.74 12.62
C PHE A 237 -3.30 16.25 14.05
N ALA A 238 -4.31 16.36 14.91
CA ALA A 238 -4.23 15.92 16.30
C ALA A 238 -3.90 14.42 16.43
N GLU A 239 -4.39 13.57 15.53
CA GLU A 239 -4.13 12.13 15.53
C GLU A 239 -2.68 11.81 15.13
N LEU A 240 -2.11 12.57 14.19
CA LEU A 240 -0.75 12.35 13.72
C LEU A 240 0.31 13.11 14.53
N CYS A 241 0.01 14.32 14.98
CA CYS A 241 1.02 15.20 15.60
C CYS A 241 0.67 15.63 17.02
N GLY A 242 -0.56 15.45 17.50
CA GLY A 242 -0.98 15.85 18.84
C GLY A 242 -0.57 14.87 19.95
N GLY A 243 -0.41 13.57 19.63
CA GLY A 243 -0.12 12.51 20.58
C GLY A 243 1.33 11.98 20.52
N PRO A 244 1.65 10.92 21.26
CA PRO A 244 2.98 10.32 21.29
C PRO A 244 3.23 9.50 20.01
N ARG A 245 3.61 10.16 18.93
CA ARG A 245 4.02 9.56 17.65
C ARG A 245 5.52 9.65 17.47
N SER A 246 6.07 8.70 16.74
CA SER A 246 7.49 8.62 16.41
C SER A 246 7.70 8.66 14.90
N GLN A 247 8.91 8.93 14.47
CA GLN A 247 9.29 8.88 13.05
C GLN A 247 8.96 7.53 12.40
N ASN A 248 9.09 6.41 13.14
CA ASN A 248 8.75 5.08 12.64
C ASN A 248 7.27 4.96 12.25
N ASP A 249 6.37 5.70 12.91
CA ASP A 249 4.95 5.69 12.54
C ASP A 249 4.74 6.37 11.18
N TYR A 250 5.46 7.45 10.93
CA TYR A 250 5.40 8.18 9.65
C TYR A 250 6.06 7.40 8.51
N ILE A 251 7.13 6.64 8.80
CA ILE A 251 7.74 5.71 7.84
C ILE A 251 6.72 4.66 7.41
N GLU A 252 6.02 4.07 8.37
CA GLU A 252 5.01 3.03 8.08
C GLU A 252 3.83 3.61 7.28
N LEU A 253 3.31 4.76 7.70
CA LEU A 253 2.26 5.47 6.94
C LEU A 253 2.70 5.81 5.53
N ALA A 254 3.94 6.31 5.38
CA ALA A 254 4.48 6.69 4.08
C ALA A 254 4.78 5.48 3.18
N ARG A 255 4.93 4.28 3.72
CA ARG A 255 5.02 3.03 2.95
C ARG A 255 3.67 2.53 2.48
N GLU A 256 2.65 2.73 3.31
CA GLU A 256 1.31 2.19 3.06
C GLU A 256 0.49 3.07 2.12
N PHE A 257 0.59 4.39 2.27
CA PHE A 257 -0.28 5.33 1.57
C PHE A 257 0.48 6.17 0.55
N HIS A 258 0.00 6.17 -0.69
CA HIS A 258 0.56 7.05 -1.73
C HIS A 258 0.07 8.49 -1.58
N ALA A 259 -1.11 8.72 -0.96
CA ALA A 259 -1.67 10.03 -0.72
C ALA A 259 -2.28 10.13 0.68
N VAL A 260 -2.02 11.26 1.33
CA VAL A 260 -2.55 11.59 2.66
C VAL A 260 -3.27 12.90 2.60
N VAL A 261 -4.49 12.93 3.13
CA VAL A 261 -5.25 14.15 3.39
C VAL A 261 -5.11 14.49 4.87
N LEU A 262 -4.78 15.73 5.20
CA LEU A 262 -4.51 16.18 6.56
C LEU A 262 -5.32 17.43 6.89
N SER A 263 -6.26 17.32 7.81
CA SER A 263 -7.07 18.44 8.27
C SER A 263 -6.61 19.03 9.59
N GLY A 264 -6.93 20.31 9.78
CA GLY A 264 -6.82 20.96 11.08
C GLY A 264 -5.39 21.23 11.55
N VAL A 265 -4.45 21.55 10.65
CA VAL A 265 -3.10 21.94 11.04
C VAL A 265 -3.13 23.32 11.70
N PRO A 266 -2.88 23.43 13.01
CA PRO A 266 -2.96 24.70 13.70
C PRO A 266 -1.76 25.61 13.38
N ALA A 267 -1.83 26.87 13.73
CA ALA A 267 -0.63 27.69 13.83
C ALA A 267 0.38 27.03 14.78
N LEU A 268 1.60 26.82 14.33
CA LEU A 268 2.65 26.14 15.05
C LEU A 268 3.62 27.17 15.66
N GLY A 269 4.16 26.91 16.85
CA GLY A 269 5.04 27.85 17.55
C GLY A 269 5.41 27.41 18.95
N ALA A 270 5.84 28.33 19.79
CA ALA A 270 6.37 28.04 21.13
C ALA A 270 5.41 27.28 22.05
N GLY A 271 4.09 27.37 21.81
CA GLY A 271 3.07 26.66 22.62
C GLY A 271 2.90 25.20 22.23
N ASN A 272 3.39 24.76 21.06
CA ASN A 272 3.20 23.42 20.52
C ASN A 272 4.43 22.90 19.72
N ASP A 273 5.64 23.27 20.15
CA ASP A 273 6.92 22.86 19.52
C ASP A 273 7.03 21.34 19.35
N ASP A 274 6.48 20.54 20.25
CA ASP A 274 6.52 19.07 20.13
C ASP A 274 5.63 18.58 18.98
N ALA A 275 4.48 19.20 18.76
CA ALA A 275 3.63 18.91 17.61
C ALA A 275 4.31 19.41 16.30
N ALA A 276 4.93 20.59 16.34
CA ALA A 276 5.71 21.12 15.23
C ALA A 276 6.87 20.18 14.85
N ARG A 277 7.60 19.62 15.82
CA ARG A 277 8.67 18.65 15.58
C ARG A 277 8.13 17.39 14.92
N ARG A 278 7.00 16.88 15.39
CA ARG A 278 6.34 15.71 14.77
C ARG A 278 5.88 16.00 13.35
N PHE A 279 5.34 17.19 13.10
CA PHE A 279 4.94 17.61 11.76
C PHE A 279 6.15 17.72 10.81
N ILE A 280 7.29 18.27 11.26
CA ILE A 280 8.54 18.28 10.48
C ILE A 280 8.92 16.85 10.08
N ASN A 281 8.95 15.92 11.04
CA ASN A 281 9.31 14.52 10.78
C ASN A 281 8.33 13.84 9.81
N LEU A 282 7.03 14.10 9.94
CA LEU A 282 6.00 13.61 9.02
C LEU A 282 6.25 14.10 7.59
N VAL A 283 6.44 15.40 7.41
CA VAL A 283 6.69 15.99 6.08
C VAL A 283 8.01 15.46 5.49
N ASP A 284 9.05 15.29 6.32
CA ASP A 284 10.32 14.74 5.89
C ASP A 284 10.15 13.31 5.33
N GLU A 285 9.43 12.42 6.04
CA GLU A 285 9.20 11.05 5.59
C GLU A 285 8.29 10.98 4.36
N PHE A 286 7.26 11.81 4.30
CA PHE A 286 6.35 11.86 3.17
C PHE A 286 7.05 12.38 1.91
N TYR A 287 7.87 13.43 2.06
CA TYR A 287 8.65 13.99 0.96
C TYR A 287 9.64 12.96 0.38
N ASP A 288 10.40 12.27 1.23
CA ASP A 288 11.42 11.32 0.80
C ASP A 288 10.82 10.10 0.06
N ARG A 289 9.54 9.75 0.38
CA ARG A 289 8.81 8.65 -0.26
C ARG A 289 7.82 9.08 -1.34
N ASN A 290 7.84 10.35 -1.73
CA ASN A 290 6.95 10.91 -2.74
C ASN A 290 5.45 10.73 -2.41
N VAL A 291 5.07 10.73 -1.14
CA VAL A 291 3.66 10.71 -0.70
C VAL A 291 3.01 12.03 -1.08
N LYS A 292 1.83 11.99 -1.67
CA LYS A 292 1.08 13.19 -2.04
C LYS A 292 0.33 13.69 -0.81
N LEU A 293 0.55 14.96 -0.44
CA LEU A 293 -0.07 15.57 0.73
C LEU A 293 -1.04 16.66 0.32
N VAL A 294 -2.32 16.51 0.70
CA VAL A 294 -3.35 17.54 0.60
C VAL A 294 -3.69 17.96 2.02
N MET A 295 -3.60 19.25 2.34
CA MET A 295 -3.78 19.67 3.73
C MET A 295 -4.52 21.00 3.88
N ALA A 296 -5.19 21.15 5.04
CA ALA A 296 -5.77 22.41 5.47
C ALA A 296 -5.11 22.90 6.76
N ALA A 297 -4.76 24.19 6.79
CA ALA A 297 -4.03 24.83 7.87
C ALA A 297 -4.64 26.17 8.30
N ASP A 298 -4.35 26.58 9.52
CA ASP A 298 -4.86 27.83 10.11
C ASP A 298 -4.26 29.09 9.44
N ARG A 299 -3.06 28.97 8.89
CA ARG A 299 -2.31 30.08 8.27
C ARG A 299 -1.75 29.70 6.91
N GLN A 300 -1.37 30.72 6.15
CA GLN A 300 -0.60 30.48 4.93
C GLN A 300 0.74 29.82 5.25
N LEU A 301 1.28 29.07 4.30
CA LEU A 301 2.42 28.17 4.49
C LEU A 301 3.65 28.89 5.06
N MET A 302 3.94 30.12 4.63
CA MET A 302 5.10 30.89 5.08
C MET A 302 4.99 31.35 6.55
N ASP A 303 3.77 31.45 7.08
CA ASP A 303 3.46 31.93 8.43
C ASP A 303 2.98 30.80 9.36
N LEU A 304 3.04 29.54 8.89
CA LEU A 304 2.54 28.39 9.62
C LEU A 304 3.29 28.14 10.92
N TYR A 305 4.58 28.53 11.02
CA TYR A 305 5.38 28.46 12.25
C TYR A 305 5.90 29.82 12.67
N ASP A 306 5.53 30.30 13.85
CA ASP A 306 5.95 31.58 14.42
C ASP A 306 6.92 31.44 15.62
N GLY A 307 7.36 30.19 15.95
CA GLY A 307 8.29 29.92 17.02
C GLY A 307 9.75 30.23 16.65
N HIS A 308 10.63 30.25 17.66
CA HIS A 308 12.07 30.46 17.47
C HIS A 308 12.86 29.17 17.43
N ARG A 309 12.45 28.15 18.20
CA ARG A 309 13.21 26.93 18.49
C ARG A 309 13.47 26.07 17.26
N LEU A 310 12.47 25.93 16.38
CA LEU A 310 12.50 25.05 15.22
C LEU A 310 12.51 25.83 13.90
N ARG A 311 12.84 27.13 13.96
CA ARG A 311 12.73 28.03 12.80
C ARG A 311 13.53 27.56 11.59
N PHE A 312 14.74 27.08 11.82
CA PHE A 312 15.62 26.62 10.74
C PHE A 312 15.08 25.34 10.09
N GLU A 313 14.72 24.34 10.91
CA GLU A 313 14.15 23.08 10.43
C GLU A 313 12.83 23.31 9.71
N PHE A 314 11.99 24.21 10.25
CA PHE A 314 10.69 24.51 9.66
C PHE A 314 10.80 25.24 8.32
N GLN A 315 11.81 26.07 8.09
CA GLN A 315 12.08 26.65 6.77
C GLN A 315 12.32 25.60 5.71
N ARG A 316 13.05 24.52 6.04
CA ARG A 316 13.22 23.36 5.15
C ARG A 316 11.88 22.66 4.89
N THR A 317 11.06 22.49 5.92
CA THR A 317 9.72 21.91 5.80
C THR A 317 8.83 22.73 4.87
N VAL A 318 8.85 24.07 4.98
CA VAL A 318 8.14 24.97 4.05
C VAL A 318 8.61 24.75 2.62
N SER A 319 9.92 24.69 2.37
CA SER A 319 10.47 24.44 1.03
C SER A 319 10.02 23.11 0.45
N ARG A 320 10.00 22.05 1.28
CA ARG A 320 9.52 20.72 0.89
C ARG A 320 8.02 20.74 0.56
N LEU A 321 7.19 21.37 1.40
CA LEU A 321 5.76 21.52 1.16
C LEU A 321 5.46 22.31 -0.11
N GLN A 322 6.28 23.32 -0.43
CA GLN A 322 6.17 24.04 -1.72
C GLN A 322 6.52 23.12 -2.90
N GLU A 323 7.62 22.37 -2.79
CA GLU A 323 8.00 21.42 -3.84
C GLU A 323 6.97 20.30 -4.00
N MET A 324 6.38 19.81 -2.91
CA MET A 324 5.32 18.78 -2.93
C MET A 324 4.07 19.21 -3.70
N GLN A 325 3.86 20.52 -3.89
CA GLN A 325 2.77 21.06 -4.70
C GLN A 325 3.14 21.20 -6.18
N SER A 326 4.40 21.01 -6.56
CA SER A 326 4.84 21.15 -7.94
C SER A 326 4.41 19.98 -8.82
N HIS A 327 4.15 20.25 -10.10
CA HIS A 327 3.87 19.22 -11.09
C HIS A 327 4.94 18.11 -11.10
N ASP A 328 6.21 18.49 -11.05
CA ASP A 328 7.33 17.55 -11.10
C ASP A 328 7.34 16.59 -9.89
N TYR A 329 6.99 17.07 -8.70
CA TYR A 329 6.86 16.23 -7.53
C TYR A 329 5.61 15.35 -7.61
N LEU A 330 4.48 15.90 -8.02
CA LEU A 330 3.23 15.15 -8.15
C LEU A 330 3.35 14.00 -9.18
N ALA A 331 4.17 14.19 -10.21
CA ALA A 331 4.46 13.17 -11.22
C ALA A 331 5.43 12.08 -10.75
N ARG A 332 6.14 12.27 -9.62
CA ARG A 332 7.05 11.24 -9.08
C ARG A 332 6.27 10.02 -8.59
N GLU A 333 6.79 8.85 -8.86
CA GLU A 333 6.24 7.61 -8.31
C GLU A 333 6.40 7.54 -6.79
N HIS A 334 5.37 7.01 -6.11
CA HIS A 334 5.45 6.68 -4.69
C HIS A 334 6.54 5.63 -4.45
N ARG A 335 7.28 5.79 -3.34
CA ARG A 335 8.38 4.92 -2.90
C ARG A 335 8.03 4.27 -1.57
N PRO A 336 7.33 3.16 -1.55
CA PRO A 336 6.92 2.50 -0.33
C PRO A 336 8.09 1.93 0.49
#